data_33419e2f915c0b64218d1f1f74e6adb7
#
_entry.id   33419e2f915c0b64218d1f1f74e6adb7
#
_cell.length_a   1.000
_cell.length_b   1.000
_cell.length_c   1.000
_cell.angle_alpha   90.00
_cell.angle_beta   90.00
_cell.angle_gamma   90.00
#
_symmetry.space_group_name_H-M   'P 1'
#
loop_
_entity.id
_entity.type
_entity.pdbx_description
1 polymer ?
#
loop_
_entity_poly.entity_id
_entity_poly.type
_entity_poly.pdbx_seq_one_letter_code
_entity_poly.pdbx_strand_id
1 'polypeptide(L)'
;MKEMTTEELLKEIEENHNNSLFEEIFKRRDKELYRTALFYKGTKINYLTLKYNVIKYAKALKAYGIKKGDEIPICMANTPEFIYLLGGISLIGAKANIFGEDFDKEYITEIINGCNSDILFATDDKYSVIDDSVKKSKNKRVVLISLTESLLNGKNPYINLEKKWYDFKDRRNEIKDNSSRFMFSSEFLNLGKEYKGNYIEKVNLDDEFTITYSSGSTNSSRPKAIVHDVKSYIVMGIYHDPKISKVPSMKNLRMLAHIPTHSNTNIMSCITDPLMQGSEIAVEPIYAPDHFVYSLLINKPSFVTATRSFFVRCANDILNNKKFKNVKMPFLLVPMIVGEPNSIGEEKFCNKFLRKVNAGSKFTHSPLSPVVMSMAGGDCEHGGLFFVLFKEWQRRKLSYLLKKEDKGLRTYNMVHVDVLDKFGNSCEPGEIGRVVANSPCTMLYYKNNSEATDKFFIKDSLGKVWGDCCVYGYKDGYGEIHMKGRINSEDKIQPFQIADTVLKDTKNILSCEVIKIEDKYVIHFVAMPDAKIKDTNKLIMSIYKRCLKIFGKEITSQFVFNKRNEFPLSGCGKRNNIALTEEGIPNNSLIVVSGLGIENYIVENNKKKIKKL
;
A
#
# COMPACT_ATOMS: atom_id res chain seq x y z
N MET A 1 -12.78 28.84 9.82
CA MET A 1 -11.63 28.69 10.70
C MET A 1 -10.38 28.78 9.85
N LYS A 2 -9.34 29.46 10.32
CA LYS A 2 -8.02 29.46 9.68
C LYS A 2 -7.48 28.03 9.75
N GLU A 3 -6.86 27.57 8.70
CA GLU A 3 -6.22 26.26 8.66
C GLU A 3 -4.95 26.32 9.52
N MET A 4 -4.76 25.33 10.40
CA MET A 4 -3.58 25.29 11.26
C MET A 4 -2.32 25.02 10.41
N THR A 5 -1.24 25.68 10.75
CA THR A 5 0.07 25.36 10.19
C THR A 5 0.59 24.04 10.77
N THR A 6 1.61 23.46 10.16
CA THR A 6 2.25 22.24 10.69
C THR A 6 2.79 22.46 12.10
N GLU A 7 3.38 23.61 12.37
CA GLU A 7 3.92 23.97 13.69
C GLU A 7 2.81 24.11 14.74
N GLU A 8 1.70 24.82 14.40
CA GLU A 8 0.53 24.93 15.27
C GLU A 8 -0.10 23.56 15.57
N LEU A 9 -0.15 22.65 14.59
CA LEU A 9 -0.66 21.30 14.76
C LEU A 9 0.24 20.47 15.68
N LEU A 10 1.56 20.50 15.48
CA LEU A 10 2.52 19.77 16.32
C LEU A 10 2.47 20.26 17.77
N LYS A 11 2.41 21.55 17.96
CA LYS A 11 2.28 22.14 19.31
C LYS A 11 0.98 21.71 19.99
N GLU A 12 -0.14 21.74 19.28
CA GLU A 12 -1.44 21.27 19.79
C GLU A 12 -1.36 19.80 20.21
N ILE A 13 -0.68 18.97 19.43
CA ILE A 13 -0.52 17.55 19.73
C ILE A 13 0.35 17.36 20.99
N GLU A 14 1.48 18.04 21.11
CA GLU A 14 2.36 17.97 22.26
C GLU A 14 1.66 18.41 23.56
N GLU A 15 0.83 19.45 23.50
CA GLU A 15 0.11 19.97 24.65
C GLU A 15 -1.11 19.11 25.07
N ASN A 16 -1.86 18.55 24.11
CA ASN A 16 -3.17 17.97 24.39
C ASN A 16 -3.31 16.47 24.11
N HIS A 17 -2.36 15.84 23.42
CA HIS A 17 -2.45 14.46 22.95
C HIS A 17 -1.26 13.57 23.35
N ASN A 18 -0.76 13.75 24.56
CA ASN A 18 0.39 13.02 25.12
C ASN A 18 -0.07 11.69 25.76
N ASN A 19 -0.67 10.85 24.96
CA ASN A 19 -1.16 9.53 25.33
C ASN A 19 -0.61 8.47 24.35
N SER A 20 -0.74 7.20 24.70
CA SER A 20 -0.55 6.15 23.69
C SER A 20 -1.61 6.26 22.60
N LEU A 21 -1.32 5.73 21.42
CA LEU A 21 -2.22 5.85 20.27
C LEU A 21 -3.64 5.33 20.55
N PHE A 22 -3.76 4.16 21.21
CA PHE A 22 -5.09 3.59 21.48
C PHE A 22 -5.80 4.26 22.65
N GLU A 23 -5.09 4.86 23.62
CA GLU A 23 -5.72 5.76 24.60
C GLU A 23 -6.33 6.98 23.89
N GLU A 24 -5.61 7.58 22.94
CA GLU A 24 -6.12 8.72 22.17
C GLU A 24 -7.35 8.33 21.35
N ILE A 25 -7.34 7.17 20.67
CA ILE A 25 -8.51 6.65 19.95
C ILE A 25 -9.71 6.53 20.89
N PHE A 26 -9.54 5.91 22.06
CA PHE A 26 -10.65 5.69 23.01
C PHE A 26 -11.14 6.98 23.66
N LYS A 27 -10.23 7.93 23.95
CA LYS A 27 -10.57 9.27 24.45
C LYS A 27 -11.46 10.02 23.47
N ARG A 28 -11.13 9.97 22.18
CA ARG A 28 -11.92 10.61 21.13
C ARG A 28 -13.27 9.93 20.88
N ARG A 29 -13.41 8.65 21.24
CA ARG A 29 -14.62 7.84 21.03
C ARG A 29 -15.41 7.58 22.30
N ASP A 30 -15.11 8.25 23.41
CA ASP A 30 -15.75 8.04 24.72
C ASP A 30 -17.28 8.15 24.70
N LYS A 31 -17.83 9.06 23.88
CA LYS A 31 -19.26 9.27 23.67
C LYS A 31 -19.89 8.36 22.61
N GLU A 32 -19.11 7.50 21.97
CA GLU A 32 -19.52 6.70 20.82
C GLU A 32 -19.21 5.19 21.01
N LEU A 33 -19.07 4.73 22.25
CA LEU A 33 -18.61 3.37 22.57
C LEU A 33 -19.49 2.25 21.98
N TYR A 34 -20.76 2.50 21.76
CA TYR A 34 -21.69 1.51 21.18
C TYR A 34 -21.74 1.50 19.65
N ARG A 35 -21.03 2.43 19.00
CA ARG A 35 -20.90 2.39 17.53
C ARG A 35 -20.01 1.23 17.11
N THR A 36 -20.31 0.67 15.94
CA THR A 36 -19.45 -0.36 15.32
C THR A 36 -18.08 0.23 15.00
N ALA A 37 -17.05 -0.39 15.54
CA ALA A 37 -15.64 -0.10 15.23
C ALA A 37 -15.13 -1.04 14.14
N LEU A 38 -15.40 -2.36 14.27
CA LEU A 38 -14.93 -3.37 13.34
C LEU A 38 -16.09 -4.20 12.79
N PHE A 39 -15.97 -4.56 11.52
CA PHE A 39 -16.82 -5.54 10.85
C PHE A 39 -15.96 -6.68 10.33
N TYR A 40 -16.24 -7.91 10.74
CA TYR A 40 -15.49 -9.08 10.34
C TYR A 40 -16.42 -10.21 9.93
N LYS A 41 -16.56 -10.46 8.64
CA LYS A 41 -17.36 -11.57 8.07
C LYS A 41 -18.75 -11.73 8.71
N GLY A 42 -19.48 -10.62 8.87
CA GLY A 42 -20.82 -10.61 9.48
C GLY A 42 -20.84 -10.25 10.96
N THR A 43 -19.74 -10.41 11.68
CA THR A 43 -19.61 -10.01 13.09
C THR A 43 -19.38 -8.51 13.20
N LYS A 44 -20.16 -7.82 14.04
CA LYS A 44 -19.98 -6.41 14.37
C LYS A 44 -19.38 -6.28 15.77
N ILE A 45 -18.31 -5.53 15.89
CA ILE A 45 -17.58 -5.26 17.13
C ILE A 45 -17.64 -3.75 17.36
N ASN A 46 -18.26 -3.32 18.46
CA ASN A 46 -18.34 -1.90 18.80
C ASN A 46 -17.07 -1.41 19.52
N TYR A 47 -16.92 -0.07 19.67
CA TYR A 47 -15.76 0.51 20.33
C TYR A 47 -15.57 0.06 21.78
N LEU A 48 -16.67 -0.23 22.51
CA LEU A 48 -16.59 -0.77 23.88
C LEU A 48 -15.96 -2.17 23.89
N THR A 49 -16.42 -3.03 22.99
CA THR A 49 -15.88 -4.40 22.84
C THR A 49 -14.43 -4.37 22.35
N LEU A 50 -14.12 -3.47 21.40
CA LEU A 50 -12.74 -3.22 20.95
C LEU A 50 -11.85 -2.83 22.13
N LYS A 51 -12.24 -1.81 22.92
CA LYS A 51 -11.52 -1.37 24.11
C LYS A 51 -11.30 -2.48 25.11
N TYR A 52 -12.34 -3.25 25.40
CA TYR A 52 -12.27 -4.38 26.32
C TYR A 52 -11.25 -5.44 25.87
N ASN A 53 -11.25 -5.82 24.58
CA ASN A 53 -10.30 -6.79 24.08
C ASN A 53 -8.86 -6.24 24.02
N VAL A 54 -8.68 -4.97 23.65
CA VAL A 54 -7.38 -4.30 23.71
C VAL A 54 -6.80 -4.36 25.14
N ILE A 55 -7.61 -4.07 26.16
CA ILE A 55 -7.20 -4.16 27.56
C ILE A 55 -6.85 -5.60 27.96
N LYS A 56 -7.58 -6.60 27.49
CA LYS A 56 -7.25 -8.02 27.72
C LYS A 56 -5.85 -8.36 27.18
N TYR A 57 -5.55 -7.94 25.95
CA TYR A 57 -4.23 -8.16 25.36
C TYR A 57 -3.13 -7.41 26.12
N ALA A 58 -3.35 -6.14 26.50
CA ALA A 58 -2.40 -5.39 27.34
C ALA A 58 -2.09 -6.09 28.65
N LYS A 59 -3.12 -6.55 29.38
CA LYS A 59 -2.95 -7.29 30.63
C LYS A 59 -2.21 -8.62 30.43
N ALA A 60 -2.52 -9.36 29.37
CA ALA A 60 -1.86 -10.63 29.08
C ALA A 60 -0.37 -10.42 28.72
N LEU A 61 -0.06 -9.39 27.93
CA LEU A 61 1.32 -9.01 27.62
C LEU A 61 2.11 -8.66 28.90
N LYS A 62 1.53 -7.85 29.79
CA LYS A 62 2.16 -7.50 31.09
C LYS A 62 2.32 -8.73 31.99
N ALA A 63 1.31 -9.59 32.08
CA ALA A 63 1.36 -10.82 32.86
C ALA A 63 2.40 -11.81 32.32
N TYR A 64 2.62 -11.82 31.01
CA TYR A 64 3.67 -12.60 30.34
C TYR A 64 5.08 -12.04 30.64
N GLY A 65 5.19 -10.78 31.05
CA GLY A 65 6.44 -10.12 31.38
C GLY A 65 6.96 -9.11 30.38
N ILE A 66 6.17 -8.77 29.35
CA ILE A 66 6.52 -7.74 28.36
C ILE A 66 6.58 -6.36 29.00
N LYS A 67 7.63 -5.62 28.69
CA LYS A 67 7.92 -4.29 29.22
C LYS A 67 7.79 -3.22 28.14
N LYS A 68 7.71 -1.96 28.56
CA LYS A 68 7.84 -0.81 27.66
C LYS A 68 9.15 -0.91 26.87
N GLY A 69 9.07 -0.68 25.55
CA GLY A 69 10.20 -0.72 24.65
C GLY A 69 10.57 -2.13 24.14
N ASP A 70 9.97 -3.19 24.67
CA ASP A 70 10.18 -4.54 24.13
C ASP A 70 9.60 -4.65 22.71
N GLU A 71 10.31 -5.37 21.86
CA GLU A 71 9.97 -5.56 20.46
C GLU A 71 9.37 -6.95 20.23
N ILE A 72 8.13 -6.97 19.76
CA ILE A 72 7.33 -8.19 19.59
C ILE A 72 7.22 -8.53 18.11
N PRO A 73 7.76 -9.69 17.66
CA PRO A 73 7.59 -10.16 16.28
C PRO A 73 6.15 -10.62 16.03
N ILE A 74 5.57 -10.17 14.90
CA ILE A 74 4.17 -10.42 14.54
C ILE A 74 4.09 -10.82 13.06
N CYS A 75 3.49 -11.99 12.77
CA CYS A 75 3.16 -12.43 11.41
C CYS A 75 1.69 -12.85 11.37
N MET A 76 0.80 -11.89 11.20
CA MET A 76 -0.65 -12.10 11.28
C MET A 76 -1.36 -11.57 10.05
N ALA A 77 -2.45 -12.22 9.66
CA ALA A 77 -3.42 -11.68 8.72
C ALA A 77 -4.24 -10.54 9.35
N ASN A 78 -4.94 -9.75 8.54
CA ASN A 78 -5.90 -8.78 9.04
C ASN A 78 -7.06 -9.49 9.74
N THR A 79 -7.08 -9.44 11.06
CA THR A 79 -8.15 -9.97 11.92
C THR A 79 -8.47 -8.96 13.03
N PRO A 80 -9.62 -9.07 13.69
CA PRO A 80 -9.88 -8.27 14.88
C PRO A 80 -8.80 -8.46 15.96
N GLU A 81 -8.29 -9.69 16.11
CA GLU A 81 -7.22 -10.05 17.08
C GLU A 81 -5.92 -9.32 16.80
N PHE A 82 -5.56 -9.09 15.52
CA PHE A 82 -4.42 -8.26 15.16
C PHE A 82 -4.58 -6.83 15.69
N ILE A 83 -5.78 -6.26 15.53
CA ILE A 83 -6.07 -4.89 16.01
C ILE A 83 -6.08 -4.84 17.55
N TYR A 84 -6.61 -5.88 18.23
CA TYR A 84 -6.56 -5.96 19.70
C TYR A 84 -5.13 -6.06 20.21
N LEU A 85 -4.30 -6.88 19.57
CA LEU A 85 -2.88 -7.02 19.91
C LEU A 85 -2.14 -5.71 19.71
N LEU A 86 -2.31 -5.05 18.56
CA LEU A 86 -1.70 -3.76 18.24
C LEU A 86 -2.08 -2.70 19.28
N GLY A 87 -3.35 -2.68 19.70
CA GLY A 87 -3.83 -1.81 20.76
C GLY A 87 -3.22 -2.14 22.12
N GLY A 88 -3.12 -3.42 22.46
CA GLY A 88 -2.47 -3.88 23.69
C GLY A 88 -1.00 -3.46 23.77
N ILE A 89 -0.26 -3.62 22.65
CA ILE A 89 1.13 -3.18 22.51
C ILE A 89 1.25 -1.66 22.69
N SER A 90 0.33 -0.89 22.08
CA SER A 90 0.26 0.57 22.25
C SER A 90 0.10 0.99 23.72
N LEU A 91 -0.83 0.34 24.45
CA LEU A 91 -1.10 0.69 25.86
C LEU A 91 0.08 0.42 26.79
N ILE A 92 0.88 -0.62 26.54
CA ILE A 92 2.05 -0.97 27.36
C ILE A 92 3.34 -0.31 26.89
N GLY A 93 3.30 0.47 25.79
CA GLY A 93 4.47 1.15 25.23
C GLY A 93 5.53 0.19 24.65
N ALA A 94 5.14 -1.02 24.24
CA ALA A 94 6.00 -1.95 23.51
C ALA A 94 5.99 -1.63 22.01
N LYS A 95 6.84 -2.32 21.23
CA LYS A 95 7.00 -2.12 19.81
C LYS A 95 6.48 -3.32 19.02
N ALA A 96 5.67 -3.06 17.99
CA ALA A 96 5.17 -4.09 17.08
C ALA A 96 6.11 -4.24 15.87
N ASN A 97 6.85 -5.35 15.77
CA ASN A 97 7.63 -5.68 14.60
C ASN A 97 6.82 -6.62 13.70
N ILE A 98 6.20 -6.05 12.65
CA ILE A 98 5.19 -6.72 11.84
C ILE A 98 5.79 -7.07 10.49
N PHE A 99 6.08 -8.34 10.25
CA PHE A 99 6.72 -8.83 9.03
C PHE A 99 5.79 -9.71 8.17
N GLY A 100 6.14 -9.83 6.87
CA GLY A 100 5.39 -10.62 5.91
C GLY A 100 5.87 -12.08 5.85
N GLU A 101 4.94 -12.99 5.57
CA GLU A 101 5.23 -14.42 5.34
C GLU A 101 5.93 -14.69 4.01
N ASP A 102 5.89 -13.75 3.08
CA ASP A 102 6.49 -13.82 1.74
C ASP A 102 7.95 -13.34 1.69
N PHE A 103 8.53 -12.96 2.85
CA PHE A 103 9.94 -12.58 2.93
C PHE A 103 10.85 -13.80 2.82
N ASP A 104 12.13 -13.53 2.52
CA ASP A 104 13.15 -14.58 2.53
C ASP A 104 13.20 -15.30 3.89
N LYS A 105 13.28 -16.65 3.89
CA LYS A 105 13.22 -17.49 5.11
C LYS A 105 14.36 -17.19 6.11
N GLU A 106 15.55 -16.88 5.61
CA GLU A 106 16.68 -16.53 6.48
C GLU A 106 16.45 -15.16 7.09
N TYR A 107 15.92 -14.22 6.28
CA TYR A 107 15.58 -12.88 6.77
C TYR A 107 14.46 -12.91 7.82
N ILE A 108 13.42 -13.74 7.65
CA ILE A 108 12.41 -13.96 8.69
C ILE A 108 13.06 -14.46 9.99
N THR A 109 14.00 -15.40 9.88
CA THR A 109 14.75 -15.93 11.04
C THR A 109 15.56 -14.82 11.72
N GLU A 110 16.22 -13.97 10.95
CA GLU A 110 16.97 -12.80 11.45
C GLU A 110 16.04 -11.82 12.18
N ILE A 111 14.87 -11.51 11.60
CA ILE A 111 13.87 -10.62 12.21
C ILE A 111 13.42 -11.17 13.57
N ILE A 112 13.02 -12.44 13.62
CA ILE A 112 12.53 -13.08 14.85
C ILE A 112 13.62 -13.07 15.92
N ASN A 113 14.86 -13.42 15.57
CA ASN A 113 15.97 -13.45 16.52
C ASN A 113 16.44 -12.06 16.95
N GLY A 114 16.23 -11.04 16.13
CA GLY A 114 16.58 -9.65 16.42
C GLY A 114 15.60 -8.96 17.38
N CYS A 115 14.42 -9.54 17.62
CA CYS A 115 13.48 -9.04 18.62
C CYS A 115 13.88 -9.50 20.02
N ASN A 116 13.84 -8.59 21.01
CA ASN A 116 14.24 -8.89 22.38
C ASN A 116 13.19 -9.63 23.21
N SER A 117 11.91 -9.67 22.77
CA SER A 117 10.88 -10.50 23.40
C SER A 117 11.07 -11.98 23.04
N ASP A 118 10.66 -12.88 23.92
CA ASP A 118 10.67 -14.33 23.69
C ASP A 118 9.34 -14.90 23.16
N ILE A 119 8.38 -14.02 22.84
CA ILE A 119 7.05 -14.34 22.33
C ILE A 119 6.90 -13.85 20.88
N LEU A 120 6.21 -14.64 20.07
CA LEU A 120 5.82 -14.33 18.70
C LEU A 120 4.31 -14.56 18.52
N PHE A 121 3.64 -13.67 17.78
CA PHE A 121 2.23 -13.82 17.43
C PHE A 121 2.08 -14.14 15.95
N ALA A 122 1.30 -15.18 15.63
CA ALA A 122 1.01 -15.56 14.25
C ALA A 122 -0.43 -16.05 14.09
N THR A 123 -1.05 -15.73 12.95
CA THR A 123 -2.27 -16.45 12.56
C THR A 123 -1.89 -17.81 11.98
N ASP A 124 -2.75 -18.80 12.18
CA ASP A 124 -2.48 -20.20 11.82
C ASP A 124 -2.22 -20.39 10.32
N ASP A 125 -2.85 -19.59 9.45
CA ASP A 125 -2.59 -19.57 8.01
C ASP A 125 -1.18 -19.08 7.67
N LYS A 126 -0.70 -18.02 8.34
CA LYS A 126 0.64 -17.45 8.15
C LYS A 126 1.73 -18.32 8.77
N TYR A 127 1.46 -18.86 9.95
CA TYR A 127 2.41 -19.73 10.64
C TYR A 127 2.86 -20.91 9.77
N SER A 128 1.95 -21.53 9.03
CA SER A 128 2.27 -22.66 8.16
C SER A 128 3.36 -22.35 7.11
N VAL A 129 3.51 -21.06 6.74
CA VAL A 129 4.53 -20.61 5.79
C VAL A 129 5.87 -20.32 6.48
N ILE A 130 5.83 -19.76 7.70
CA ILE A 130 7.03 -19.35 8.46
C ILE A 130 7.55 -20.41 9.43
N ASP A 131 6.94 -21.60 9.51
CA ASP A 131 7.24 -22.67 10.48
C ASP A 131 8.74 -23.01 10.54
N ASP A 132 9.38 -23.19 9.37
CA ASP A 132 10.80 -23.48 9.28
C ASP A 132 11.68 -22.39 9.92
N SER A 133 11.33 -21.12 9.69
CA SER A 133 12.07 -19.97 10.23
C SER A 133 11.89 -19.87 11.74
N VAL A 134 10.68 -20.14 12.24
CA VAL A 134 10.38 -20.14 13.68
C VAL A 134 11.12 -21.29 14.38
N LYS A 135 11.18 -22.49 13.79
CA LYS A 135 11.92 -23.64 14.34
C LYS A 135 13.42 -23.37 14.44
N LYS A 136 13.98 -22.62 13.50
CA LYS A 136 15.39 -22.20 13.51
C LYS A 136 15.67 -21.05 14.48
N SER A 137 14.63 -20.36 14.94
CA SER A 137 14.76 -19.22 15.85
C SER A 137 14.93 -19.68 17.30
N LYS A 138 15.69 -18.90 18.09
CA LYS A 138 15.98 -19.22 19.49
C LYS A 138 14.74 -18.99 20.35
N ASN A 139 14.34 -20.03 21.09
CA ASN A 139 13.45 -20.00 22.27
C ASN A 139 12.22 -19.05 22.21
N LYS A 140 11.60 -18.87 21.03
CA LYS A 140 10.37 -18.07 20.95
C LYS A 140 9.17 -18.95 21.29
N ARG A 141 8.31 -18.45 22.18
CA ARG A 141 6.94 -18.96 22.36
C ARG A 141 6.05 -18.37 21.29
N VAL A 142 5.16 -19.18 20.75
CA VAL A 142 4.27 -18.80 19.65
C VAL A 142 2.84 -18.77 20.13
N VAL A 143 2.20 -17.63 20.06
CA VAL A 143 0.75 -17.48 20.26
C VAL A 143 0.07 -17.66 18.91
N LEU A 144 -0.64 -18.78 18.77
CA LEU A 144 -1.41 -19.09 17.56
C LEU A 144 -2.83 -18.53 17.66
N ILE A 145 -3.23 -17.80 16.62
CA ILE A 145 -4.52 -17.16 16.48
C ILE A 145 -5.19 -17.71 15.21
N SER A 146 -6.47 -18.06 15.29
CA SER A 146 -7.19 -18.53 14.10
C SER A 146 -7.99 -17.41 13.44
N LEU A 147 -8.10 -17.46 12.11
CA LEU A 147 -9.00 -16.60 11.34
C LEU A 147 -10.48 -16.77 11.77
N THR A 148 -10.79 -17.81 12.52
CA THR A 148 -12.16 -18.13 12.95
C THR A 148 -12.54 -17.55 14.32
N GLU A 149 -11.60 -16.98 15.10
CA GLU A 149 -11.84 -16.57 16.50
C GLU A 149 -12.94 -15.54 16.66
N SER A 150 -12.98 -14.53 15.82
CA SER A 150 -14.03 -13.49 15.85
C SER A 150 -15.22 -13.80 14.94
N LEU A 151 -15.32 -15.00 14.36
CA LEU A 151 -16.51 -15.41 13.60
C LEU A 151 -17.67 -15.80 14.52
N LEU A 152 -18.88 -15.43 14.14
CA LEU A 152 -20.08 -15.86 14.84
C LEU A 152 -20.20 -17.40 14.77
N ASN A 153 -20.21 -18.05 15.93
CA ASN A 153 -20.20 -19.52 16.04
C ASN A 153 -19.02 -20.21 15.29
N GLY A 154 -17.89 -19.53 15.13
CA GLY A 154 -16.71 -20.06 14.45
C GLY A 154 -16.88 -20.35 12.95
N LYS A 155 -17.98 -19.89 12.33
CA LYS A 155 -18.32 -20.17 10.93
C LYS A 155 -18.33 -18.90 10.09
N ASN A 156 -17.72 -18.97 8.92
CA ASN A 156 -17.79 -17.89 7.95
C ASN A 156 -19.13 -17.98 7.17
N PRO A 157 -20.03 -16.98 7.29
CA PRO A 157 -21.34 -17.02 6.63
C PRO A 157 -21.24 -16.95 5.10
N TYR A 158 -20.11 -16.62 4.55
CA TYR A 158 -19.90 -16.42 3.09
C TYR A 158 -19.29 -17.65 2.39
N ILE A 159 -19.09 -18.78 3.10
CA ILE A 159 -18.47 -19.99 2.53
C ILE A 159 -19.15 -20.46 1.24
N ASN A 160 -20.49 -20.34 1.15
CA ASN A 160 -21.25 -20.74 -0.02
C ASN A 160 -21.11 -19.79 -1.21
N LEU A 161 -20.58 -18.57 -1.01
CA LEU A 161 -20.37 -17.63 -2.11
C LEU A 161 -19.17 -18.04 -2.96
N GLU A 162 -18.07 -18.42 -2.31
CA GLU A 162 -16.87 -18.93 -2.97
C GLU A 162 -16.01 -19.70 -1.95
N LYS A 163 -16.13 -21.03 -1.97
CA LYS A 163 -15.45 -21.90 -0.99
C LYS A 163 -13.93 -21.70 -0.98
N LYS A 164 -13.33 -21.48 -2.16
CA LYS A 164 -11.89 -21.23 -2.29
C LYS A 164 -11.39 -20.13 -1.34
N TRP A 165 -12.19 -19.09 -1.11
CA TRP A 165 -11.79 -17.92 -0.32
C TRP A 165 -12.33 -17.90 1.10
N TYR A 166 -13.42 -18.61 1.39
CA TYR A 166 -14.16 -18.44 2.64
C TYR A 166 -14.26 -19.70 3.48
N ASP A 167 -13.63 -20.79 3.08
CA ASP A 167 -13.50 -22.00 3.90
C ASP A 167 -12.38 -21.81 4.95
N PHE A 168 -12.62 -20.91 5.92
CA PHE A 168 -11.70 -20.69 7.02
C PHE A 168 -11.70 -21.90 7.95
N LYS A 169 -10.53 -22.45 8.20
CA LYS A 169 -10.32 -23.59 9.10
C LYS A 169 -9.45 -23.14 10.27
N ASP A 170 -9.80 -23.62 11.45
CA ASP A 170 -8.91 -23.53 12.59
C ASP A 170 -7.83 -24.63 12.48
N ARG A 171 -6.62 -24.22 12.15
CA ARG A 171 -5.46 -25.13 11.95
C ARG A 171 -4.58 -25.24 13.19
N ARG A 172 -4.92 -24.55 14.29
CA ARG A 172 -4.06 -24.47 15.47
C ARG A 172 -3.76 -25.84 16.09
N ASN A 173 -4.73 -26.76 16.10
CA ASN A 173 -4.51 -28.12 16.59
C ASN A 173 -3.62 -28.97 15.65
N GLU A 174 -3.61 -28.68 14.36
CA GLU A 174 -2.74 -29.34 13.39
C GLU A 174 -1.29 -28.86 13.54
N ILE A 175 -1.10 -27.58 13.90
CA ILE A 175 0.22 -26.94 14.07
C ILE A 175 0.82 -27.25 15.43
N LYS A 176 0.00 -27.24 16.50
CA LYS A 176 0.43 -27.44 17.89
C LYS A 176 0.97 -28.87 18.06
N ASP A 177 2.29 -28.98 18.01
CA ASP A 177 2.94 -30.21 18.47
C ASP A 177 2.86 -30.33 20.01
N ASN A 178 3.36 -31.44 20.57
CA ASN A 178 3.37 -31.64 22.02
C ASN A 178 4.42 -30.78 22.76
N SER A 179 5.00 -29.78 22.09
CA SER A 179 5.99 -28.90 22.70
C SER A 179 5.33 -27.77 23.50
N SER A 180 6.00 -27.33 24.56
CA SER A 180 5.59 -26.16 25.35
C SER A 180 5.78 -24.82 24.61
N ARG A 181 6.22 -24.86 23.34
CA ARG A 181 6.44 -23.66 22.52
C ARG A 181 5.16 -22.95 22.15
N PHE A 182 4.09 -23.71 21.92
CA PHE A 182 2.82 -23.18 21.41
C PHE A 182 1.81 -22.93 22.54
N MET A 183 1.09 -21.83 22.43
CA MET A 183 -0.14 -21.57 23.18
C MET A 183 -1.20 -20.97 22.25
N PHE A 184 -2.46 -21.24 22.54
CA PHE A 184 -3.56 -20.57 21.84
C PHE A 184 -3.80 -19.18 22.42
N SER A 185 -4.40 -18.31 21.63
CA SER A 185 -4.80 -16.96 22.07
C SER A 185 -5.60 -16.99 23.38
N SER A 186 -6.49 -17.97 23.57
CA SER A 186 -7.26 -18.13 24.81
C SER A 186 -6.37 -18.46 26.02
N GLU A 187 -5.34 -19.31 25.86
CA GLU A 187 -4.36 -19.63 26.90
C GLU A 187 -3.55 -18.39 27.25
N PHE A 188 -3.09 -17.65 26.25
CA PHE A 188 -2.36 -16.39 26.43
C PHE A 188 -3.19 -15.35 27.17
N LEU A 189 -4.45 -15.13 26.76
CA LEU A 189 -5.34 -14.15 27.37
C LEU A 189 -5.72 -14.52 28.80
N ASN A 190 -5.73 -15.82 29.16
CA ASN A 190 -5.96 -16.27 30.53
C ASN A 190 -4.87 -15.79 31.50
N LEU A 191 -3.61 -15.62 31.04
CA LEU A 191 -2.53 -15.04 31.86
C LEU A 191 -2.92 -13.65 32.40
N GLY A 192 -3.62 -12.87 31.59
CA GLY A 192 -4.03 -11.51 31.97
C GLY A 192 -5.22 -11.41 32.90
N LYS A 193 -5.99 -12.50 33.14
CA LYS A 193 -7.20 -12.47 33.99
C LYS A 193 -6.91 -12.04 35.43
N GLU A 194 -5.86 -12.60 35.99
CA GLU A 194 -5.45 -12.34 37.37
C GLU A 194 -4.47 -11.16 37.52
N TYR A 195 -4.09 -10.54 36.39
CA TYR A 195 -3.15 -9.42 36.40
C TYR A 195 -3.78 -8.18 37.06
N LYS A 196 -3.27 -7.78 38.20
CA LYS A 196 -3.74 -6.63 38.98
C LYS A 196 -2.79 -5.41 38.87
N GLY A 197 -1.67 -5.55 38.18
CA GLY A 197 -0.71 -4.47 37.98
C GLY A 197 -1.19 -3.41 36.99
N ASN A 198 -0.42 -2.34 36.85
CA ASN A 198 -0.68 -1.33 35.84
C ASN A 198 -0.40 -1.89 34.42
N TYR A 199 -1.37 -1.78 33.53
CA TYR A 199 -1.28 -2.20 32.13
C TYR A 199 -1.23 -1.01 31.16
N ILE A 200 -1.25 0.23 31.66
CA ILE A 200 -1.06 1.45 30.87
C ILE A 200 0.29 2.04 31.29
N GLU A 201 1.21 2.10 30.35
CA GLU A 201 2.51 2.75 30.57
C GLU A 201 2.46 4.20 30.09
N LYS A 202 3.26 5.06 30.71
CA LYS A 202 3.47 6.40 30.18
C LYS A 202 4.25 6.30 28.86
N VAL A 203 3.60 6.65 27.76
CA VAL A 203 4.18 6.67 26.41
C VAL A 203 4.44 8.12 26.01
N ASN A 204 5.62 8.40 25.44
CA ASN A 204 5.94 9.69 24.86
C ASN A 204 5.64 9.65 23.34
N LEU A 205 5.42 10.81 22.75
CA LEU A 205 5.14 10.92 21.30
C LEU A 205 6.29 10.39 20.44
N ASP A 206 7.54 10.57 20.90
CA ASP A 206 8.74 10.13 20.19
C ASP A 206 9.14 8.66 20.50
N ASP A 207 8.36 7.95 21.34
CA ASP A 207 8.60 6.52 21.56
C ASP A 207 8.32 5.73 20.28
N GLU A 208 9.21 4.79 19.96
CA GLU A 208 9.03 3.88 18.82
C GLU A 208 7.79 3.00 19.02
N PHE A 209 6.97 2.86 18.00
CA PHE A 209 5.73 2.09 18.11
C PHE A 209 5.68 0.91 17.13
N THR A 210 5.95 1.15 15.85
CA THR A 210 5.89 0.09 14.85
C THR A 210 7.19 -0.04 14.08
N ILE A 211 7.50 -1.29 13.72
CA ILE A 211 8.49 -1.64 12.72
C ILE A 211 7.73 -2.35 11.62
N THR A 212 7.63 -1.69 10.48
CA THR A 212 6.97 -2.18 9.26
C THR A 212 8.00 -2.33 8.15
N TYR A 213 7.59 -2.84 6.99
CA TYR A 213 8.56 -3.17 5.96
C TYR A 213 8.19 -2.54 4.62
N SER A 214 9.22 -2.09 3.89
CA SER A 214 9.06 -1.60 2.53
C SER A 214 8.55 -2.72 1.62
N SER A 215 7.95 -2.36 0.47
CA SER A 215 7.38 -3.35 -0.47
C SER A 215 8.41 -4.23 -1.20
N GLY A 216 9.72 -4.04 -0.94
CA GLY A 216 10.80 -4.78 -1.61
C GLY A 216 10.88 -4.63 -3.14
N SER A 217 10.09 -3.76 -3.73
CA SER A 217 9.93 -3.62 -5.18
C SER A 217 11.13 -2.97 -5.91
N THR A 218 12.20 -2.64 -5.20
CA THR A 218 13.40 -1.99 -5.75
C THR A 218 14.67 -2.70 -5.32
N ASN A 219 15.29 -3.43 -6.21
CA ASN A 219 16.68 -3.94 -6.16
C ASN A 219 17.11 -4.75 -4.91
N SER A 220 16.21 -5.09 -3.99
CA SER A 220 16.52 -5.88 -2.80
C SER A 220 15.46 -6.95 -2.59
N SER A 221 15.89 -8.21 -2.51
CA SER A 221 15.04 -9.35 -2.09
C SER A 221 14.64 -9.27 -0.61
N ARG A 222 15.29 -8.37 0.17
CA ARG A 222 15.03 -8.14 1.59
C ARG A 222 14.42 -6.76 1.80
N PRO A 223 13.14 -6.67 2.22
CA PRO A 223 12.49 -5.39 2.55
C PRO A 223 13.24 -4.64 3.64
N LYS A 224 13.27 -3.30 3.55
CA LYS A 224 13.84 -2.47 4.63
C LYS A 224 12.86 -2.38 5.79
N ALA A 225 13.36 -2.55 7.01
CA ALA A 225 12.59 -2.37 8.24
C ALA A 225 12.49 -0.89 8.60
N ILE A 226 11.28 -0.35 8.62
CA ILE A 226 10.96 1.08 8.77
C ILE A 226 10.39 1.31 10.16
N VAL A 227 11.01 2.19 10.94
CA VAL A 227 10.60 2.48 12.31
C VAL A 227 9.80 3.78 12.36
N HIS A 228 8.58 3.72 12.94
CA HIS A 228 7.76 4.90 13.21
C HIS A 228 7.49 5.07 14.70
N ASP A 229 7.37 6.33 15.11
CA ASP A 229 7.00 6.74 16.46
C ASP A 229 5.47 6.83 16.64
N VAL A 230 5.05 7.02 17.88
CA VAL A 230 3.64 7.23 18.25
C VAL A 230 3.09 8.51 17.62
N LYS A 231 3.90 9.56 17.56
CA LYS A 231 3.54 10.87 16.99
C LYS A 231 3.03 10.77 15.56
N SER A 232 3.71 10.01 14.72
CA SER A 232 3.35 9.82 13.30
C SER A 232 1.89 9.37 13.11
N TYR A 233 1.41 8.48 13.96
CA TYR A 233 0.03 7.96 13.92
C TYR A 233 -0.99 8.95 14.47
N ILE A 234 -0.65 9.62 15.57
CA ILE A 234 -1.52 10.63 16.21
C ILE A 234 -1.69 11.83 15.28
N VAL A 235 -0.60 12.33 14.70
CA VAL A 235 -0.63 13.45 13.74
C VAL A 235 -1.56 13.17 12.57
N MET A 236 -1.43 11.98 11.95
CA MET A 236 -2.27 11.61 10.82
C MET A 236 -3.76 11.63 11.20
N GLY A 237 -4.10 11.01 12.33
CA GLY A 237 -5.47 10.94 12.79
C GLY A 237 -6.05 12.29 13.21
N ILE A 238 -5.26 13.18 13.82
CA ILE A 238 -5.71 14.53 14.19
C ILE A 238 -5.87 15.41 12.96
N TYR A 239 -4.94 15.34 12.01
CA TYR A 239 -5.03 16.11 10.77
C TYR A 239 -6.32 15.82 10.01
N HIS A 240 -6.80 14.59 9.99
CA HIS A 240 -8.05 14.23 9.34
C HIS A 240 -9.32 14.62 10.13
N ASP A 241 -9.18 15.25 11.31
CA ASP A 241 -10.33 15.82 12.01
C ASP A 241 -10.87 17.05 11.24
N PRO A 242 -12.15 17.05 10.82
CA PRO A 242 -12.72 18.17 10.06
C PRO A 242 -12.72 19.50 10.80
N LYS A 243 -12.54 19.49 12.12
CA LYS A 243 -12.43 20.71 12.93
C LYS A 243 -11.05 21.37 12.78
N ILE A 244 -10.03 20.57 12.46
CA ILE A 244 -8.63 21.01 12.34
C ILE A 244 -8.28 21.27 10.87
N SER A 245 -8.73 20.41 9.97
CA SER A 245 -8.48 20.54 8.54
C SER A 245 -9.78 20.60 7.74
N LYS A 246 -9.69 21.00 6.47
CA LYS A 246 -10.82 20.99 5.53
C LYS A 246 -11.06 19.62 4.87
N VAL A 247 -10.43 18.56 5.39
CA VAL A 247 -10.62 17.20 4.89
C VAL A 247 -12.05 16.76 5.22
N PRO A 248 -12.79 16.17 4.28
CA PRO A 248 -14.12 15.67 4.56
C PRO A 248 -14.09 14.61 5.69
N SER A 249 -15.06 14.69 6.60
CA SER A 249 -15.17 13.72 7.69
C SER A 249 -15.31 12.30 7.18
N MET A 250 -14.47 11.39 7.67
CA MET A 250 -14.57 9.95 7.44
C MET A 250 -15.55 9.28 8.43
N LYS A 251 -16.09 10.02 9.40
CA LYS A 251 -17.09 9.53 10.34
C LYS A 251 -18.27 8.93 9.57
N ASN A 252 -18.74 7.77 10.00
CA ASN A 252 -19.81 6.99 9.34
C ASN A 252 -19.42 6.31 8.01
N LEU A 253 -18.19 6.40 7.57
CA LEU A 253 -17.69 5.59 6.46
C LEU A 253 -17.24 4.22 6.99
N ARG A 254 -17.27 3.23 6.09
CA ARG A 254 -16.65 1.91 6.32
C ARG A 254 -15.38 1.83 5.48
N MET A 255 -14.24 1.79 6.14
CA MET A 255 -12.94 1.57 5.50
C MET A 255 -12.68 0.08 5.33
N LEU A 256 -12.07 -0.34 4.21
CA LEU A 256 -11.61 -1.71 4.03
C LEU A 256 -10.13 -1.81 4.44
N ALA A 257 -9.84 -2.56 5.50
CA ALA A 257 -8.50 -2.95 5.91
C ALA A 257 -8.18 -4.32 5.31
N HIS A 258 -7.52 -4.33 4.15
CA HIS A 258 -7.16 -5.55 3.41
C HIS A 258 -5.69 -5.57 2.96
N ILE A 259 -5.00 -4.45 3.01
CA ILE A 259 -3.56 -4.36 2.67
C ILE A 259 -2.77 -5.23 3.67
N PRO A 260 -1.67 -5.90 3.29
CA PRO A 260 -0.88 -6.71 4.22
C PRO A 260 -0.51 -5.96 5.51
N THR A 261 -0.57 -6.65 6.63
CA THR A 261 -0.36 -6.07 7.96
C THR A 261 1.02 -5.46 8.17
N HIS A 262 2.04 -5.99 7.48
CA HIS A 262 3.41 -5.47 7.54
C HIS A 262 3.59 -4.14 6.77
N SER A 263 2.58 -3.65 6.08
CA SER A 263 2.60 -2.36 5.41
C SER A 263 2.14 -1.24 6.34
N ASN A 264 2.94 -0.18 6.49
CA ASN A 264 2.55 1.00 7.26
C ASN A 264 1.23 1.61 6.76
N THR A 265 0.96 1.58 5.46
CA THR A 265 -0.31 2.06 4.87
C THR A 265 -1.53 1.36 5.47
N ASN A 266 -1.44 0.04 5.75
CA ASN A 266 -2.56 -0.67 6.39
C ASN A 266 -2.79 -0.18 7.81
N ILE A 267 -1.74 -0.09 8.61
CA ILE A 267 -1.84 0.29 10.03
C ILE A 267 -2.29 1.75 10.14
N MET A 268 -1.57 2.66 9.47
CA MET A 268 -1.82 4.09 9.59
C MET A 268 -3.14 4.50 8.91
N SER A 269 -3.32 4.16 7.63
CA SER A 269 -4.41 4.73 6.82
C SER A 269 -5.67 3.86 6.78
N CYS A 270 -5.57 2.53 7.03
CA CYS A 270 -6.74 1.65 6.97
C CYS A 270 -7.26 1.24 8.36
N ILE A 271 -6.46 1.41 9.43
CA ILE A 271 -6.86 1.00 10.78
C ILE A 271 -6.87 2.19 11.74
N THR A 272 -5.73 2.78 12.07
CA THR A 272 -5.62 3.71 13.20
C THR A 272 -6.27 5.07 12.92
N ASP A 273 -6.01 5.67 11.77
CA ASP A 273 -6.65 6.92 11.38
C ASP A 273 -8.19 6.76 11.26
N PRO A 274 -8.76 5.76 10.54
CA PRO A 274 -10.21 5.57 10.53
C PRO A 274 -10.82 5.33 11.91
N LEU A 275 -10.18 4.59 12.82
CA LEU A 275 -10.64 4.42 14.21
C LEU A 275 -10.67 5.76 14.94
N MET A 276 -9.64 6.59 14.77
CA MET A 276 -9.56 7.91 15.39
C MET A 276 -10.67 8.84 14.87
N GLN A 277 -11.06 8.70 13.59
CA GLN A 277 -12.14 9.46 12.97
C GLN A 277 -13.55 8.93 13.29
N GLY A 278 -13.68 7.78 13.93
CA GLY A 278 -14.96 7.14 14.22
C GLY A 278 -15.59 6.42 13.01
N SER A 279 -14.77 6.00 12.08
CA SER A 279 -15.17 5.11 10.98
C SER A 279 -15.36 3.68 11.46
N GLU A 280 -16.10 2.89 10.70
CA GLU A 280 -16.14 1.44 10.82
C GLU A 280 -15.08 0.81 9.93
N ILE A 281 -14.33 -0.17 10.43
CA ILE A 281 -13.32 -0.90 9.65
C ILE A 281 -13.88 -2.27 9.28
N ALA A 282 -14.01 -2.54 7.98
CA ALA A 282 -14.21 -3.88 7.49
C ALA A 282 -12.84 -4.58 7.38
N VAL A 283 -12.65 -5.60 8.21
CA VAL A 283 -11.37 -6.32 8.32
C VAL A 283 -11.38 -7.49 7.35
N GLU A 284 -10.40 -7.53 6.43
CA GLU A 284 -10.30 -8.54 5.39
C GLU A 284 -8.95 -9.25 5.43
N PRO A 285 -8.89 -10.53 5.81
CA PRO A 285 -7.64 -11.27 5.91
C PRO A 285 -7.02 -11.66 4.57
N ILE A 286 -7.82 -11.67 3.49
CA ILE A 286 -7.38 -12.15 2.18
C ILE A 286 -6.92 -10.99 1.32
N TYR A 287 -5.66 -11.02 0.93
CA TYR A 287 -5.05 -10.05 0.02
C TYR A 287 -4.70 -10.71 -1.31
N ALA A 288 -5.64 -10.70 -2.24
CA ALA A 288 -5.44 -11.23 -3.58
C ALA A 288 -6.28 -10.43 -4.61
N PRO A 289 -5.72 -10.07 -5.78
CA PRO A 289 -6.47 -9.33 -6.81
C PRO A 289 -7.72 -10.06 -7.28
N ASP A 290 -7.68 -11.40 -7.40
CA ASP A 290 -8.83 -12.25 -7.79
C ASP A 290 -9.93 -12.30 -6.73
N HIS A 291 -9.58 -12.02 -5.48
CA HIS A 291 -10.53 -11.96 -4.38
C HIS A 291 -11.18 -10.58 -4.24
N PHE A 292 -10.60 -9.53 -4.80
CA PHE A 292 -10.96 -8.15 -4.49
C PHE A 292 -12.42 -7.81 -4.78
N VAL A 293 -12.98 -8.31 -5.89
CA VAL A 293 -14.41 -8.11 -6.20
C VAL A 293 -15.32 -8.70 -5.13
N TYR A 294 -14.99 -9.89 -4.60
CA TYR A 294 -15.75 -10.52 -3.51
C TYR A 294 -15.59 -9.75 -2.20
N SER A 295 -14.38 -9.29 -1.91
CA SER A 295 -14.10 -8.44 -0.75
C SER A 295 -14.96 -7.18 -0.75
N LEU A 296 -15.08 -6.50 -1.88
CA LEU A 296 -15.95 -5.33 -2.02
C LEU A 296 -17.43 -5.67 -1.79
N LEU A 297 -17.92 -6.78 -2.36
CA LEU A 297 -19.33 -7.17 -2.27
C LEU A 297 -19.76 -7.61 -0.86
N ILE A 298 -18.87 -8.28 -0.13
CA ILE A 298 -19.16 -8.79 1.22
C ILE A 298 -19.01 -7.68 2.26
N ASN A 299 -17.91 -6.98 2.21
CA ASN A 299 -17.57 -5.96 3.22
C ASN A 299 -18.31 -4.64 2.99
N LYS A 300 -18.79 -4.39 1.77
CA LYS A 300 -19.50 -3.16 1.36
C LYS A 300 -18.82 -1.89 1.89
N PRO A 301 -17.51 -1.69 1.62
CA PRO A 301 -16.81 -0.52 2.12
C PRO A 301 -17.29 0.74 1.42
N SER A 302 -17.40 1.83 2.18
CA SER A 302 -17.64 3.16 1.60
C SER A 302 -16.34 3.76 1.07
N PHE A 303 -15.21 3.38 1.67
CA PHE A 303 -13.88 3.84 1.33
C PHE A 303 -12.94 2.64 1.20
N VAL A 304 -12.21 2.57 0.10
CA VAL A 304 -11.19 1.55 -0.13
C VAL A 304 -9.96 2.15 -0.78
N THR A 305 -8.81 1.81 -0.24
CA THR A 305 -7.50 2.07 -0.85
C THR A 305 -6.95 0.77 -1.40
N ALA A 306 -6.52 0.75 -2.65
CA ALA A 306 -5.88 -0.41 -3.27
C ALA A 306 -4.91 0.04 -4.36
N THR A 307 -4.00 -0.83 -4.76
CA THR A 307 -3.14 -0.57 -5.91
C THR A 307 -3.94 -0.59 -7.20
N ARG A 308 -3.40 0.02 -8.25
CA ARG A 308 -4.03 0.01 -9.58
C ARG A 308 -4.29 -1.40 -10.09
N SER A 309 -3.40 -2.34 -9.79
CA SER A 309 -3.50 -3.73 -10.23
C SER A 309 -4.78 -4.39 -9.71
N PHE A 310 -5.17 -4.14 -8.46
CA PHE A 310 -6.43 -4.62 -7.89
C PHE A 310 -7.65 -4.02 -8.59
N PHE A 311 -7.64 -2.72 -8.85
CA PHE A 311 -8.75 -2.06 -9.55
C PHE A 311 -8.84 -2.50 -11.02
N VAL A 312 -7.73 -2.66 -11.72
CA VAL A 312 -7.71 -3.16 -13.10
C VAL A 312 -8.24 -4.59 -13.17
N ARG A 313 -7.82 -5.48 -12.24
CA ARG A 313 -8.35 -6.84 -12.15
C ARG A 313 -9.85 -6.85 -11.87
N CYS A 314 -10.29 -6.10 -10.87
CA CYS A 314 -11.71 -5.94 -10.55
C CYS A 314 -12.51 -5.39 -11.75
N ALA A 315 -11.97 -4.42 -12.48
CA ALA A 315 -12.59 -3.89 -13.69
C ALA A 315 -12.75 -4.95 -14.78
N ASN A 316 -11.72 -5.77 -14.99
CA ASN A 316 -11.78 -6.90 -15.95
C ASN A 316 -12.85 -7.90 -15.54
N ASP A 317 -12.92 -8.29 -14.27
CA ASP A 317 -13.92 -9.22 -13.77
C ASP A 317 -15.34 -8.68 -13.95
N ILE A 318 -15.60 -7.43 -13.56
CA ILE A 318 -16.92 -6.78 -13.68
C ILE A 318 -17.34 -6.56 -15.14
N LEU A 319 -16.41 -6.24 -16.02
CA LEU A 319 -16.73 -5.94 -17.42
C LEU A 319 -16.91 -7.20 -18.27
N ASN A 320 -16.16 -8.26 -18.00
CA ASN A 320 -16.01 -9.42 -18.89
C ASN A 320 -16.59 -10.72 -18.31
N ASN A 321 -16.75 -10.87 -16.99
CA ASN A 321 -17.27 -12.07 -16.39
C ASN A 321 -18.80 -12.00 -16.23
N LYS A 322 -19.52 -12.99 -16.78
CA LYS A 322 -20.98 -13.08 -16.69
C LYS A 322 -21.49 -13.12 -15.25
N LYS A 323 -20.74 -13.71 -14.30
CA LYS A 323 -21.08 -13.78 -12.89
C LYS A 323 -21.31 -12.40 -12.26
N PHE A 324 -20.60 -11.37 -12.73
CA PHE A 324 -20.64 -10.01 -12.18
C PHE A 324 -21.43 -9.01 -13.05
N LYS A 325 -22.09 -9.47 -14.13
CA LYS A 325 -22.76 -8.60 -15.11
C LYS A 325 -23.72 -7.57 -14.50
N ASN A 326 -24.46 -7.96 -13.46
CA ASN A 326 -25.52 -7.15 -12.83
C ASN A 326 -25.09 -6.56 -11.47
N VAL A 327 -23.82 -6.69 -11.10
CA VAL A 327 -23.33 -6.17 -9.82
C VAL A 327 -23.45 -4.66 -9.75
N LYS A 328 -23.93 -4.15 -8.60
CA LYS A 328 -23.97 -2.73 -8.25
C LYS A 328 -23.29 -2.50 -6.92
N MET A 329 -22.54 -1.41 -6.82
CA MET A 329 -21.74 -1.05 -5.63
C MET A 329 -21.99 0.41 -5.21
N PRO A 330 -23.26 0.82 -4.97
CA PRO A 330 -23.57 2.21 -4.59
C PRO A 330 -23.02 2.57 -3.20
N PHE A 331 -22.59 1.58 -2.43
CA PHE A 331 -21.92 1.76 -1.14
C PHE A 331 -20.48 2.26 -1.27
N LEU A 332 -19.83 2.00 -2.40
CA LEU A 332 -18.43 2.37 -2.65
C LEU A 332 -18.34 3.84 -3.06
N LEU A 333 -18.17 4.73 -2.08
CA LEU A 333 -18.20 6.18 -2.27
C LEU A 333 -16.84 6.74 -2.68
N VAL A 334 -15.76 6.20 -2.10
CA VAL A 334 -14.39 6.68 -2.31
C VAL A 334 -13.48 5.50 -2.70
N PRO A 335 -13.53 5.06 -3.97
CA PRO A 335 -12.51 4.16 -4.51
C PRO A 335 -11.21 4.95 -4.73
N MET A 336 -10.12 4.55 -4.08
CA MET A 336 -8.85 5.29 -4.10
C MET A 336 -7.69 4.39 -4.55
N ILE A 337 -6.98 4.80 -5.60
CA ILE A 337 -5.72 4.18 -6.00
C ILE A 337 -4.57 4.75 -5.18
N VAL A 338 -3.72 3.86 -4.69
CA VAL A 338 -2.52 4.21 -3.90
C VAL A 338 -1.31 3.37 -4.33
N GLY A 339 -0.12 3.86 -3.98
CA GLY A 339 1.12 3.09 -3.96
C GLY A 339 1.83 2.88 -5.29
N GLU A 340 1.20 3.23 -6.42
CA GLU A 340 1.80 3.13 -7.76
C GLU A 340 1.34 4.27 -8.66
N PRO A 341 2.20 4.76 -9.58
CA PRO A 341 1.77 5.67 -10.63
C PRO A 341 0.67 5.03 -11.50
N ASN A 342 -0.32 5.79 -11.88
CA ASN A 342 -1.45 5.33 -12.67
C ASN A 342 -1.44 5.99 -14.06
N SER A 343 -1.56 5.21 -15.12
CA SER A 343 -1.68 5.76 -16.46
C SER A 343 -3.08 6.34 -16.73
N ILE A 344 -3.17 7.31 -17.63
CA ILE A 344 -4.46 7.85 -18.08
C ILE A 344 -5.35 6.74 -18.67
N GLY A 345 -4.76 5.73 -19.33
CA GLY A 345 -5.48 4.57 -19.86
C GLY A 345 -6.12 3.75 -18.74
N GLU A 346 -5.36 3.42 -17.71
CA GLU A 346 -5.84 2.68 -16.54
C GLU A 346 -6.91 3.46 -15.77
N GLU A 347 -6.72 4.75 -15.58
CA GLU A 347 -7.72 5.61 -14.93
C GLU A 347 -9.05 5.61 -15.72
N LYS A 348 -9.01 5.79 -17.02
CA LYS A 348 -10.22 5.73 -17.88
C LYS A 348 -10.91 4.37 -17.81
N PHE A 349 -10.13 3.28 -17.84
CA PHE A 349 -10.64 1.92 -17.75
C PHE A 349 -11.32 1.66 -16.40
N CYS A 350 -10.67 2.02 -15.31
CA CYS A 350 -11.23 1.90 -13.96
C CYS A 350 -12.48 2.78 -13.78
N ASN A 351 -12.49 4.00 -14.26
CA ASN A 351 -13.66 4.86 -14.20
C ASN A 351 -14.85 4.31 -14.99
N LYS A 352 -14.61 3.63 -16.12
CA LYS A 352 -15.66 2.97 -16.90
C LYS A 352 -16.39 1.90 -16.09
N PHE A 353 -15.65 1.04 -15.36
CA PHE A 353 -16.28 0.02 -14.54
C PHE A 353 -16.97 0.60 -13.30
N LEU A 354 -16.35 1.56 -12.60
CA LEU A 354 -16.93 2.20 -11.42
C LEU A 354 -18.30 2.83 -11.73
N ARG A 355 -18.45 3.46 -12.88
CA ARG A 355 -19.73 3.97 -13.35
C ARG A 355 -20.73 2.86 -13.64
N LYS A 356 -20.29 1.78 -14.28
CA LYS A 356 -21.14 0.62 -14.57
C LYS A 356 -21.74 0.01 -13.31
N VAL A 357 -20.99 -0.04 -12.23
CA VAL A 357 -21.45 -0.57 -10.94
C VAL A 357 -22.11 0.48 -10.04
N ASN A 358 -22.28 1.71 -10.51
CA ASN A 358 -22.87 2.81 -9.76
C ASN A 358 -22.09 3.17 -8.47
N ALA A 359 -20.75 3.05 -8.51
CA ALA A 359 -19.86 3.48 -7.43
C ALA A 359 -19.65 5.00 -7.45
N GLY A 360 -19.25 5.57 -6.31
CA GLY A 360 -19.00 6.98 -6.13
C GLY A 360 -20.13 7.74 -5.45
N SER A 361 -19.88 9.01 -5.15
CA SER A 361 -20.86 9.90 -4.51
C SER A 361 -21.80 10.54 -5.53
N LYS A 362 -22.88 11.19 -5.06
CA LYS A 362 -23.76 12.00 -5.92
C LYS A 362 -22.99 13.07 -6.72
N PHE A 363 -21.89 13.58 -6.17
CA PHE A 363 -21.04 14.58 -6.84
C PHE A 363 -20.25 13.97 -8.01
N THR A 364 -19.88 12.69 -7.94
CA THR A 364 -19.13 12.00 -9.00
C THR A 364 -20.04 11.44 -10.11
N HIS A 365 -21.35 11.35 -9.89
CA HIS A 365 -22.34 10.97 -10.90
C HIS A 365 -22.90 12.14 -11.72
N SER A 366 -22.45 13.36 -11.47
CA SER A 366 -22.82 14.48 -12.32
C SER A 366 -22.34 14.24 -13.75
N PRO A 367 -23.17 14.57 -14.78
CA PRO A 367 -22.71 14.57 -16.18
C PRO A 367 -21.45 15.40 -16.41
N LEU A 368 -21.21 16.34 -15.49
CA LEU A 368 -20.03 17.19 -15.47
C LEU A 368 -18.81 16.55 -14.82
N SER A 369 -18.91 15.40 -14.14
CA SER A 369 -17.77 14.71 -13.54
C SER A 369 -17.35 13.47 -14.35
N PRO A 370 -16.19 13.48 -15.00
CA PRO A 370 -15.70 12.30 -15.70
C PRO A 370 -15.06 11.26 -14.77
N VAL A 371 -14.74 11.62 -13.53
CA VAL A 371 -13.86 10.84 -12.64
C VAL A 371 -14.59 10.42 -11.38
N VAL A 372 -14.68 9.14 -11.11
CA VAL A 372 -15.21 8.54 -9.88
C VAL A 372 -14.07 8.19 -8.93
N MET A 373 -12.93 7.79 -9.49
CA MET A 373 -11.76 7.33 -8.76
C MET A 373 -10.99 8.47 -8.13
N SER A 374 -10.63 8.30 -6.87
CA SER A 374 -9.70 9.16 -6.16
C SER A 374 -8.28 8.58 -6.24
N MET A 375 -7.27 9.40 -5.99
CA MET A 375 -5.88 8.97 -5.91
C MET A 375 -5.24 9.54 -4.66
N ALA A 376 -4.35 8.76 -4.05
CA ALA A 376 -3.44 9.23 -3.03
C ALA A 376 -2.04 8.69 -3.31
N GLY A 377 -1.04 9.44 -2.91
CA GLY A 377 0.36 9.06 -3.00
C GLY A 377 1.01 9.18 -1.63
N GLY A 378 2.04 8.40 -1.45
CA GLY A 378 2.86 8.32 -0.27
C GLY A 378 3.69 7.05 -0.34
N ASP A 379 4.52 6.88 0.64
CA ASP A 379 5.32 5.68 0.82
C ASP A 379 5.25 5.23 2.28
N CYS A 380 5.89 4.12 2.59
CA CYS A 380 5.90 3.61 3.95
C CYS A 380 6.74 4.49 4.88
N GLU A 381 7.68 5.22 4.33
CA GLU A 381 8.64 6.06 5.03
C GLU A 381 8.05 7.40 5.49
N HIS A 382 7.19 8.00 4.67
CA HIS A 382 6.61 9.34 4.97
C HIS A 382 5.14 9.29 5.40
N GLY A 383 4.48 8.13 5.25
CA GLY A 383 3.03 8.06 5.35
C GLY A 383 2.32 8.67 4.14
N GLY A 384 1.18 9.32 4.36
CA GLY A 384 0.45 10.00 3.29
C GLY A 384 1.09 11.33 2.92
N LEU A 385 1.42 11.52 1.64
CA LEU A 385 2.02 12.75 1.12
C LEU A 385 1.05 13.56 0.25
N PHE A 386 0.31 12.87 -0.60
CA PHE A 386 -0.50 13.47 -1.64
C PHE A 386 -1.90 12.89 -1.67
N PHE A 387 -2.85 13.69 -2.09
CA PHE A 387 -4.20 13.21 -2.36
C PHE A 387 -4.86 14.00 -3.49
N VAL A 388 -5.80 13.35 -4.18
CA VAL A 388 -6.69 13.98 -5.13
C VAL A 388 -8.11 13.51 -4.82
N LEU A 389 -8.83 14.34 -4.08
CA LEU A 389 -10.22 14.10 -3.72
C LEU A 389 -11.17 14.94 -4.59
N PHE A 390 -12.44 14.84 -4.32
CA PHE A 390 -13.58 15.39 -5.08
C PHE A 390 -13.47 16.83 -5.56
N LYS A 391 -12.73 17.72 -4.90
CA LYS A 391 -12.56 19.11 -5.32
C LYS A 391 -11.73 19.28 -6.59
N GLU A 392 -10.88 18.30 -6.92
CA GLU A 392 -9.99 18.36 -8.08
C GLU A 392 -10.63 17.81 -9.37
N TRP A 393 -11.81 17.19 -9.27
CA TRP A 393 -12.46 16.60 -10.44
C TRP A 393 -12.82 17.63 -11.53
N GLN A 394 -13.17 18.87 -11.16
CA GLN A 394 -13.46 19.94 -12.13
C GLN A 394 -12.22 20.31 -12.93
N ARG A 395 -11.07 20.45 -12.26
CA ARG A 395 -9.79 20.78 -12.90
C ARG A 395 -9.34 19.64 -13.82
N ARG A 396 -9.48 18.38 -13.38
CA ARG A 396 -9.18 17.19 -14.19
C ARG A 396 -10.06 17.09 -15.42
N LYS A 397 -11.37 17.37 -15.28
CA LYS A 397 -12.27 17.42 -16.42
C LYS A 397 -11.81 18.43 -17.46
N LEU A 398 -11.46 19.64 -17.05
CA LEU A 398 -10.98 20.67 -17.94
C LEU A 398 -9.69 20.25 -18.65
N SER A 399 -8.79 19.55 -17.97
CA SER A 399 -7.57 18.97 -18.57
C SER A 399 -7.89 17.92 -19.63
N TYR A 400 -8.86 17.01 -19.37
CA TYR A 400 -9.31 16.04 -20.35
C TYR A 400 -9.93 16.70 -21.59
N LEU A 401 -10.73 17.75 -21.40
CA LEU A 401 -11.37 18.48 -22.49
C LEU A 401 -10.36 19.25 -23.32
N LEU A 402 -9.38 19.88 -22.68
CA LEU A 402 -8.34 20.67 -23.34
C LEU A 402 -7.18 19.84 -23.88
N LYS A 403 -7.23 18.49 -23.75
CA LYS A 403 -6.14 17.54 -24.09
C LYS A 403 -4.80 17.92 -23.44
N LYS A 404 -4.82 18.68 -22.37
CA LYS A 404 -3.63 18.98 -21.56
C LYS A 404 -3.28 17.77 -20.73
N GLU A 405 -1.99 17.56 -20.58
CA GLU A 405 -1.43 16.45 -19.82
C GLU A 405 -1.84 16.53 -18.33
N ASP A 406 -1.61 15.41 -17.68
CA ASP A 406 -1.80 15.10 -16.29
C ASP A 406 -1.73 16.32 -15.37
N LYS A 407 -2.65 16.38 -14.40
CA LYS A 407 -2.53 17.34 -13.32
C LYS A 407 -1.78 16.73 -12.16
N GLY A 408 -0.90 17.54 -11.60
CA GLY A 408 -0.10 17.18 -10.46
C GLY A 408 -0.93 16.78 -9.24
N LEU A 409 -0.26 16.20 -8.29
CA LEU A 409 -0.81 15.83 -7.00
C LEU A 409 -0.65 17.01 -6.04
N ARG A 410 -1.69 17.27 -5.24
CA ARG A 410 -1.61 18.23 -4.14
C ARG A 410 -1.09 17.56 -2.89
N THR A 411 -0.26 18.24 -2.17
CA THR A 411 0.20 17.83 -0.85
C THR A 411 -0.87 18.06 0.22
N TYR A 412 -0.82 17.30 1.30
CA TYR A 412 -1.47 17.67 2.55
C TYR A 412 -0.85 18.97 3.08
N ASN A 413 -1.64 19.82 3.74
CA ASN A 413 -1.12 21.09 4.25
C ASN A 413 -0.03 20.94 5.32
N MET A 414 -0.02 19.78 6.03
CA MET A 414 1.04 19.45 6.99
C MET A 414 2.31 18.90 6.33
N VAL A 415 2.32 18.69 5.01
CA VAL A 415 3.42 18.07 4.27
C VAL A 415 4.04 19.09 3.34
N HIS A 416 5.33 19.27 3.45
CA HIS A 416 6.12 20.06 2.51
C HIS A 416 6.78 19.12 1.51
N VAL A 417 6.61 19.39 0.22
CA VAL A 417 7.26 18.63 -0.86
C VAL A 417 7.99 19.60 -1.76
N ASP A 418 9.18 19.19 -2.16
CA ASP A 418 9.99 19.95 -3.12
C ASP A 418 10.59 19.03 -4.18
N VAL A 419 11.14 19.62 -5.21
CA VAL A 419 11.89 18.94 -6.27
C VAL A 419 13.28 19.56 -6.29
N LEU A 420 14.29 18.75 -6.00
CA LEU A 420 15.67 19.22 -5.89
C LEU A 420 16.51 18.77 -7.10
N ASP A 421 17.38 19.68 -7.54
CA ASP A 421 18.43 19.38 -8.51
C ASP A 421 19.55 18.52 -7.87
N LYS A 422 20.56 18.20 -8.64
CA LYS A 422 21.72 17.42 -8.17
C LYS A 422 22.61 18.16 -7.16
N PHE A 423 22.41 19.46 -6.99
CA PHE A 423 23.16 20.29 -6.04
C PHE A 423 22.35 20.60 -4.77
N GLY A 424 21.11 20.11 -4.70
CA GLY A 424 20.20 20.35 -3.57
C GLY A 424 19.42 21.67 -3.66
N ASN A 425 19.42 22.35 -4.81
CA ASN A 425 18.60 23.54 -5.00
C ASN A 425 17.18 23.14 -5.45
N SER A 426 16.19 23.95 -5.05
CA SER A 426 14.81 23.77 -5.54
C SER A 426 14.77 24.03 -7.05
N CYS A 427 14.21 23.07 -7.80
CA CYS A 427 14.05 23.18 -9.25
C CYS A 427 13.01 24.24 -9.64
N GLU A 428 13.21 24.87 -10.79
CA GLU A 428 12.22 25.76 -11.40
C GLU A 428 10.99 24.98 -11.89
N PRO A 429 9.82 25.63 -12.02
CA PRO A 429 8.62 24.98 -12.53
C PRO A 429 8.84 24.29 -13.89
N GLY A 430 8.54 23.00 -13.97
CA GLY A 430 8.73 22.16 -15.16
C GLY A 430 10.09 21.47 -15.24
N GLU A 431 11.06 21.84 -14.40
CA GLU A 431 12.35 21.18 -14.32
C GLU A 431 12.26 19.86 -13.58
N ILE A 432 12.85 18.79 -14.14
CA ILE A 432 12.85 17.46 -13.55
C ILE A 432 13.99 17.33 -12.56
N GLY A 433 13.64 16.98 -11.32
CA GLY A 433 14.58 16.72 -10.24
C GLY A 433 14.11 15.60 -9.33
N ARG A 434 14.82 15.43 -8.22
CA ARG A 434 14.51 14.46 -7.18
C ARG A 434 13.37 14.99 -6.31
N VAL A 435 12.30 14.21 -6.19
CA VAL A 435 11.17 14.57 -5.30
C VAL A 435 11.56 14.24 -3.86
N VAL A 436 11.43 15.22 -2.99
CA VAL A 436 11.72 15.11 -1.55
C VAL A 436 10.54 15.62 -0.73
N ALA A 437 10.36 15.07 0.45
CA ALA A 437 9.27 15.44 1.33
C ALA A 437 9.73 15.65 2.78
N ASN A 438 9.05 16.57 3.47
CA ASN A 438 9.13 16.74 4.92
C ASN A 438 7.71 16.60 5.45
N SER A 439 7.45 15.50 6.16
CA SER A 439 6.17 15.14 6.74
C SER A 439 6.35 14.87 8.23
N PRO A 440 5.43 15.32 9.10
CA PRO A 440 5.47 14.97 10.50
C PRO A 440 5.21 13.47 10.77
N CYS A 441 4.82 12.73 9.72
CA CYS A 441 4.66 11.28 9.76
C CYS A 441 5.87 10.54 9.16
N THR A 442 6.98 11.25 8.88
CA THR A 442 8.20 10.61 8.36
C THR A 442 8.80 9.65 9.39
N MET A 443 9.26 8.50 8.91
CA MET A 443 9.92 7.47 9.72
C MET A 443 11.08 8.05 10.54
N LEU A 444 11.43 7.37 11.63
CA LEU A 444 12.63 7.71 12.40
C LEU A 444 13.89 7.27 11.66
N TYR A 445 13.94 6.01 11.24
CA TYR A 445 15.10 5.41 10.55
C TYR A 445 14.78 4.03 9.98
N TYR A 446 15.68 3.48 9.19
CA TYR A 446 15.68 2.07 8.83
C TYR A 446 16.44 1.24 9.88
N LYS A 447 15.74 0.32 10.53
CA LYS A 447 16.33 -0.54 11.56
C LYS A 447 17.50 -1.35 11.01
N ASN A 448 18.62 -1.37 11.73
CA ASN A 448 19.87 -2.07 11.37
C ASN A 448 20.44 -1.70 9.98
N ASN A 449 20.14 -0.49 9.49
CA ASN A 449 20.61 -0.02 8.19
C ASN A 449 20.86 1.50 8.21
N SER A 450 21.92 1.91 8.89
CA SER A 450 22.31 3.33 9.01
C SER A 450 22.65 3.94 7.65
N GLU A 451 23.33 3.20 6.78
CA GLU A 451 23.67 3.68 5.43
C GLU A 451 22.42 4.04 4.61
N ALA A 452 21.37 3.20 4.67
CA ALA A 452 20.12 3.51 3.99
C ALA A 452 19.39 4.69 4.65
N THR A 453 19.49 4.83 5.97
CA THR A 453 18.93 5.96 6.71
C THR A 453 19.60 7.26 6.32
N ASP A 454 20.92 7.30 6.27
CA ASP A 454 21.70 8.48 5.87
C ASP A 454 21.42 8.87 4.41
N LYS A 455 21.23 7.90 3.52
CA LYS A 455 20.84 8.14 2.12
C LYS A 455 19.41 8.65 1.95
N PHE A 456 18.53 8.30 2.88
CA PHE A 456 17.13 8.73 2.85
C PHE A 456 16.99 10.20 3.28
N PHE A 457 17.70 10.62 4.32
CA PHE A 457 17.65 12.00 4.80
C PHE A 457 18.61 12.88 4.03
N ILE A 458 18.07 13.71 3.13
CA ILE A 458 18.83 14.60 2.24
C ILE A 458 18.81 16.02 2.82
N LYS A 459 19.96 16.69 2.81
CA LYS A 459 20.04 18.13 3.09
C LYS A 459 20.00 18.91 1.77
N ASP A 460 19.15 19.92 1.71
CA ASP A 460 19.15 20.87 0.60
C ASP A 460 20.31 21.89 0.71
N SER A 461 20.43 22.76 -0.27
CA SER A 461 21.48 23.81 -0.31
C SER A 461 21.39 24.82 0.84
N LEU A 462 20.25 24.89 1.54
CA LEU A 462 20.01 25.75 2.70
C LEU A 462 20.19 25.00 4.03
N GLY A 463 20.52 23.69 3.99
CA GLY A 463 20.72 22.83 5.15
C GLY A 463 19.43 22.24 5.75
N LYS A 464 18.27 22.44 5.13
CA LYS A 464 17.01 21.83 5.56
C LYS A 464 17.03 20.34 5.24
N VAL A 465 16.54 19.52 6.18
CA VAL A 465 16.47 18.06 6.05
C VAL A 465 15.16 17.64 5.41
N TRP A 466 15.26 16.75 4.42
CA TRP A 466 14.16 16.17 3.68
C TRP A 466 14.28 14.64 3.64
N GLY A 467 13.16 13.94 3.53
CA GLY A 467 13.14 12.52 3.18
C GLY A 467 13.06 12.34 1.66
N ASP A 468 13.83 11.40 1.13
CA ASP A 468 13.85 11.06 -0.31
C ASP A 468 12.66 10.18 -0.68
N CYS A 469 11.78 10.66 -1.56
CA CYS A 469 10.70 9.85 -2.11
C CYS A 469 11.17 8.79 -3.12
N CYS A 470 12.47 8.74 -3.42
CA CYS A 470 13.10 7.80 -4.38
C CYS A 470 12.47 7.85 -5.78
N VAL A 471 11.95 9.01 -6.19
CA VAL A 471 11.36 9.23 -7.51
C VAL A 471 11.80 10.56 -8.10
N TYR A 472 11.83 10.63 -9.44
CA TYR A 472 11.94 11.87 -10.19
C TYR A 472 10.57 12.46 -10.45
N GLY A 473 10.51 13.79 -10.50
CA GLY A 473 9.31 14.54 -10.81
C GLY A 473 9.61 16.00 -11.12
N TYR A 474 8.58 16.81 -11.25
CA TYR A 474 8.69 18.26 -11.38
C TYR A 474 7.50 18.95 -10.68
N LYS A 475 7.70 20.20 -10.31
CA LYS A 475 6.61 21.09 -9.91
C LYS A 475 6.09 21.80 -11.15
N ASP A 476 4.77 21.96 -11.26
CA ASP A 476 4.20 22.85 -12.28
C ASP A 476 4.10 24.29 -11.77
N GLY A 477 3.65 25.20 -12.65
CA GLY A 477 3.48 26.62 -12.31
C GLY A 477 2.43 26.90 -11.22
N TYR A 478 1.71 25.88 -10.74
CA TYR A 478 0.75 25.96 -9.64
C TYR A 478 1.27 25.30 -8.35
N GLY A 479 2.52 24.82 -8.36
CA GLY A 479 3.13 24.09 -7.24
C GLY A 479 2.64 22.66 -7.07
N GLU A 480 1.93 22.09 -8.06
CA GLU A 480 1.49 20.70 -8.02
C GLU A 480 2.63 19.77 -8.45
N ILE A 481 2.74 18.61 -7.80
CA ILE A 481 3.84 17.66 -8.03
C ILE A 481 3.43 16.63 -9.08
N HIS A 482 4.25 16.49 -10.09
CA HIS A 482 4.14 15.50 -11.15
C HIS A 482 5.22 14.43 -10.98
N MET A 483 4.86 13.30 -10.38
CA MET A 483 5.76 12.16 -10.25
C MET A 483 5.94 11.46 -11.59
N LYS A 484 7.19 11.13 -11.97
CA LYS A 484 7.54 10.50 -13.24
C LYS A 484 7.96 9.05 -13.08
N GLY A 485 8.94 8.76 -12.28
CA GLY A 485 9.43 7.40 -12.08
C GLY A 485 10.60 7.32 -11.14
N ARG A 486 11.05 6.09 -10.89
CA ARG A 486 12.18 5.84 -10.00
C ARG A 486 13.50 6.21 -10.66
N ILE A 487 14.47 6.54 -9.83
CA ILE A 487 15.81 6.92 -10.24
C ILE A 487 16.62 5.67 -10.58
N ASN A 488 17.02 5.56 -11.85
CA ASN A 488 18.13 4.70 -12.29
C ASN A 488 19.26 5.63 -12.78
N SER A 489 20.31 5.75 -12.00
CA SER A 489 21.25 6.88 -12.00
C SER A 489 22.13 7.06 -13.24
N GLU A 490 22.26 6.07 -14.14
CA GLU A 490 23.29 6.11 -15.17
C GLU A 490 22.78 6.21 -16.62
N ASP A 491 21.48 6.15 -16.83
CA ASP A 491 20.90 6.09 -18.16
C ASP A 491 20.65 7.47 -18.75
N LYS A 492 21.18 7.73 -19.96
CA LYS A 492 20.89 8.94 -20.74
C LYS A 492 19.38 9.14 -20.99
N ILE A 493 18.65 8.04 -21.13
CA ILE A 493 17.19 8.01 -21.23
C ILE A 493 16.66 7.05 -20.17
N GLN A 494 15.85 7.58 -19.26
CA GLN A 494 15.27 6.79 -18.20
C GLN A 494 14.12 5.91 -18.72
N PRO A 495 13.97 4.66 -18.24
CA PRO A 495 12.91 3.75 -18.66
C PRO A 495 11.50 4.37 -18.59
N PHE A 496 11.22 5.20 -17.57
CA PHE A 496 9.92 5.87 -17.45
C PHE A 496 9.61 6.86 -18.58
N GLN A 497 10.62 7.49 -19.20
CA GLN A 497 10.41 8.41 -20.33
C GLN A 497 9.90 7.64 -21.57
N ILE A 498 10.40 6.41 -21.76
CA ILE A 498 9.94 5.51 -22.80
C ILE A 498 8.51 5.05 -22.48
N ALA A 499 8.27 4.61 -21.24
CA ALA A 499 6.94 4.19 -20.77
C ALA A 499 5.89 5.30 -20.94
N ASP A 500 6.19 6.53 -20.53
CA ASP A 500 5.33 7.71 -20.73
C ASP A 500 4.99 7.92 -22.20
N THR A 501 5.96 7.74 -23.10
CA THR A 501 5.75 7.88 -24.55
C THR A 501 4.82 6.80 -25.10
N VAL A 502 4.97 5.56 -24.65
CA VAL A 502 4.09 4.44 -25.01
C VAL A 502 2.66 4.71 -24.50
N LEU A 503 2.52 5.13 -23.25
CA LEU A 503 1.24 5.37 -22.57
C LEU A 503 0.43 6.56 -23.14
N LYS A 504 1.03 7.41 -23.98
CA LYS A 504 0.26 8.44 -24.73
C LYS A 504 -0.83 7.85 -25.63
N ASP A 505 -0.73 6.56 -26.00
CA ASP A 505 -1.78 5.85 -26.72
C ASP A 505 -2.87 5.28 -25.80
N THR A 506 -3.58 6.14 -25.14
CA THR A 506 -4.65 5.77 -24.21
C THR A 506 -5.84 5.02 -24.82
N LYS A 507 -5.88 4.86 -26.16
CA LYS A 507 -6.93 4.12 -26.87
C LYS A 507 -6.58 2.65 -27.08
N ASN A 508 -5.30 2.34 -27.13
CA ASN A 508 -4.82 1.00 -27.45
C ASN A 508 -3.99 0.38 -26.32
N ILE A 509 -3.32 1.21 -25.51
CA ILE A 509 -2.44 0.76 -24.42
C ILE A 509 -3.11 1.04 -23.07
N LEU A 510 -3.26 -0.03 -22.28
CA LEU A 510 -3.74 0.04 -20.92
C LEU A 510 -2.58 0.42 -19.98
N SER A 511 -1.48 -0.32 -20.06
CA SER A 511 -0.33 -0.15 -19.19
C SER A 511 0.98 -0.54 -19.85
N CYS A 512 2.07 0.01 -19.33
CA CYS A 512 3.42 -0.21 -19.82
C CYS A 512 4.42 -0.16 -18.67
N GLU A 513 5.41 -1.07 -18.69
CA GLU A 513 6.63 -1.02 -17.89
C GLU A 513 7.83 -1.21 -18.83
N VAL A 514 8.89 -0.49 -18.56
CA VAL A 514 10.13 -0.58 -19.32
C VAL A 514 11.25 -0.96 -18.39
N ILE A 515 11.94 -2.05 -18.71
CA ILE A 515 13.11 -2.54 -17.97
C ILE A 515 14.32 -2.47 -18.88
N LYS A 516 15.43 -1.99 -18.37
CA LYS A 516 16.71 -2.06 -19.08
C LYS A 516 17.43 -3.34 -18.71
N ILE A 517 17.73 -4.15 -19.72
CA ILE A 517 18.48 -5.40 -19.60
C ILE A 517 19.67 -5.28 -20.55
N GLU A 518 20.87 -5.23 -20.00
CA GLU A 518 22.10 -4.93 -20.73
C GLU A 518 21.97 -3.63 -21.56
N ASP A 519 22.09 -3.73 -22.90
CA ASP A 519 21.96 -2.66 -23.87
C ASP A 519 20.54 -2.49 -24.43
N LYS A 520 19.55 -3.26 -23.93
CA LYS A 520 18.18 -3.28 -24.47
C LYS A 520 17.18 -2.66 -23.49
N TYR A 521 16.22 -1.93 -24.04
CA TYR A 521 15.00 -1.51 -23.34
C TYR A 521 13.88 -2.49 -23.68
N VAL A 522 13.49 -3.31 -22.72
CA VAL A 522 12.38 -4.27 -22.87
C VAL A 522 11.09 -3.55 -22.50
N ILE A 523 10.26 -3.31 -23.50
CA ILE A 523 8.98 -2.60 -23.40
C ILE A 523 7.88 -3.64 -23.19
N HIS A 524 7.53 -3.88 -21.93
CA HIS A 524 6.39 -4.71 -21.58
C HIS A 524 5.12 -3.87 -21.62
N PHE A 525 4.10 -4.30 -22.36
CA PHE A 525 2.85 -3.55 -22.42
C PHE A 525 1.61 -4.46 -22.42
N VAL A 526 0.53 -3.93 -21.86
CA VAL A 526 -0.80 -4.54 -21.88
C VAL A 526 -1.71 -3.70 -22.75
N ALA A 527 -2.35 -4.35 -23.72
CA ALA A 527 -3.30 -3.67 -24.60
C ALA A 527 -4.63 -3.40 -23.89
N MET A 528 -5.35 -2.35 -24.30
CA MET A 528 -6.71 -2.11 -23.82
C MET A 528 -7.62 -3.29 -24.26
N PRO A 529 -8.53 -3.77 -23.39
CA PRO A 529 -9.48 -4.83 -23.76
C PRO A 529 -10.33 -4.47 -24.97
N ASP A 530 -10.66 -3.19 -25.13
CA ASP A 530 -11.42 -2.61 -26.26
C ASP A 530 -10.52 -1.82 -27.25
N ALA A 531 -9.24 -2.19 -27.34
CA ALA A 531 -8.29 -1.56 -28.25
C ALA A 531 -8.79 -1.53 -29.69
N LYS A 532 -8.58 -0.40 -30.37
CA LYS A 532 -8.93 -0.24 -31.78
C LYS A 532 -8.00 -1.06 -32.68
N ILE A 533 -6.73 -1.12 -32.34
CA ILE A 533 -5.74 -1.94 -33.07
C ILE A 533 -5.67 -3.31 -32.37
N LYS A 534 -6.21 -4.33 -33.05
CA LYS A 534 -6.21 -5.73 -32.54
C LYS A 534 -4.95 -6.49 -32.93
N ASP A 535 -4.37 -6.17 -34.05
CA ASP A 535 -3.14 -6.78 -34.57
C ASP A 535 -1.94 -6.28 -33.75
N THR A 536 -1.19 -7.22 -33.15
CA THR A 536 -0.06 -6.92 -32.28
C THR A 536 1.08 -6.23 -33.04
N ASN A 537 1.37 -6.65 -34.26
CA ASN A 537 2.46 -6.07 -35.06
C ASN A 537 2.13 -4.62 -35.47
N LYS A 538 0.87 -4.35 -35.86
CA LYS A 538 0.42 -2.98 -36.13
C LYS A 538 0.50 -2.10 -34.90
N LEU A 539 0.20 -2.66 -33.71
CA LEU A 539 0.29 -1.94 -32.44
C LEU A 539 1.73 -1.59 -32.09
N ILE A 540 2.65 -2.56 -32.19
CA ILE A 540 4.09 -2.35 -31.98
C ILE A 540 4.64 -1.30 -32.94
N MET A 541 4.28 -1.38 -34.23
CA MET A 541 4.69 -0.37 -35.22
C MET A 541 4.18 1.04 -34.88
N SER A 542 2.97 1.15 -34.32
CA SER A 542 2.43 2.43 -33.84
C SER A 542 3.24 2.99 -32.68
N ILE A 543 3.58 2.13 -31.70
CA ILE A 543 4.43 2.48 -30.55
C ILE A 543 5.82 2.90 -31.04
N TYR A 544 6.46 2.07 -31.86
CA TYR A 544 7.80 2.32 -32.40
C TYR A 544 7.89 3.66 -33.13
N LYS A 545 6.97 3.93 -34.07
CA LYS A 545 6.94 5.20 -34.82
C LYS A 545 6.80 6.43 -33.90
N ARG A 546 6.06 6.30 -32.81
CA ARG A 546 5.91 7.38 -31.82
C ARG A 546 7.21 7.60 -31.06
N CYS A 547 7.83 6.52 -30.60
CA CYS A 547 9.12 6.58 -29.88
C CYS A 547 10.25 7.08 -30.79
N LEU A 548 10.27 6.66 -32.05
CA LEU A 548 11.27 7.09 -33.04
C LEU A 548 11.29 8.62 -33.21
N LYS A 549 10.13 9.26 -33.18
CA LYS A 549 10.02 10.73 -33.29
C LYS A 549 10.63 11.47 -32.10
N ILE A 550 10.66 10.82 -30.92
CA ILE A 550 11.09 11.45 -29.66
C ILE A 550 12.54 11.09 -29.34
N PHE A 551 12.92 9.83 -29.47
CA PHE A 551 14.21 9.31 -29.02
C PHE A 551 15.21 9.07 -30.17
N GLY A 552 14.78 9.15 -31.42
CA GLY A 552 15.64 8.89 -32.56
C GLY A 552 15.95 7.42 -32.80
N LYS A 553 16.65 7.13 -33.93
CA LYS A 553 16.91 5.76 -34.39
C LYS A 553 17.90 5.01 -33.50
N GLU A 554 18.90 5.70 -32.97
CA GLU A 554 19.94 5.12 -32.10
C GLU A 554 19.32 4.42 -30.90
N ILE A 555 18.45 5.11 -30.16
CA ILE A 555 17.78 4.58 -28.97
C ILE A 555 16.72 3.54 -29.33
N THR A 556 15.89 3.82 -30.33
CA THR A 556 14.80 2.88 -30.70
C THR A 556 15.30 1.58 -31.33
N SER A 557 16.56 1.52 -31.81
CA SER A 557 17.20 0.27 -32.23
C SER A 557 17.50 -0.69 -31.07
N GLN A 558 17.46 -0.18 -29.84
CA GLN A 558 17.65 -0.97 -28.62
C GLN A 558 16.32 -1.49 -28.05
N PHE A 559 15.16 -1.19 -28.67
CA PHE A 559 13.86 -1.56 -28.16
C PHE A 559 13.49 -3.01 -28.49
N VAL A 560 13.03 -3.70 -27.47
CA VAL A 560 12.45 -5.04 -27.55
C VAL A 560 11.03 -4.97 -26.99
N PHE A 561 10.05 -5.48 -27.72
CA PHE A 561 8.64 -5.38 -27.35
C PHE A 561 8.10 -6.70 -26.85
N ASN A 562 7.45 -6.69 -25.69
CA ASN A 562 6.78 -7.85 -25.13
C ASN A 562 5.34 -7.49 -24.75
N LYS A 563 4.37 -8.09 -25.45
CA LYS A 563 2.96 -7.95 -25.11
C LYS A 563 2.59 -8.91 -24.01
N ARG A 564 1.98 -8.39 -22.93
CA ARG A 564 1.52 -9.16 -21.78
C ARG A 564 0.01 -9.12 -21.63
N ASN A 565 -0.53 -10.10 -20.93
CA ASN A 565 -1.91 -10.07 -20.45
C ASN A 565 -1.99 -9.29 -19.13
N GLU A 566 -0.99 -9.47 -18.24
CA GLU A 566 -0.86 -8.82 -16.95
C GLU A 566 0.61 -8.73 -16.53
N PHE A 567 0.89 -7.96 -15.50
CA PHE A 567 2.22 -7.84 -14.90
C PHE A 567 2.36 -8.74 -13.67
N PRO A 568 3.56 -9.27 -13.37
CA PRO A 568 3.83 -9.90 -12.09
C PRO A 568 3.66 -8.89 -10.96
N LEU A 569 3.14 -9.36 -9.81
CA LEU A 569 2.89 -8.52 -8.64
C LEU A 569 3.79 -8.93 -7.47
N SER A 570 4.20 -7.95 -6.67
CA SER A 570 4.83 -8.19 -5.37
C SER A 570 3.80 -8.61 -4.32
N GLY A 571 4.23 -9.08 -3.15
CA GLY A 571 3.37 -9.39 -2.02
C GLY A 571 2.46 -8.22 -1.59
N CYS A 572 2.90 -6.98 -1.82
CA CYS A 572 2.08 -5.77 -1.60
C CYS A 572 1.17 -5.40 -2.80
N GLY A 573 1.01 -6.28 -3.80
CA GLY A 573 0.13 -6.07 -4.94
C GLY A 573 0.57 -4.98 -5.92
N LYS A 574 1.80 -4.50 -5.81
CA LYS A 574 2.42 -3.58 -6.77
C LYS A 574 3.08 -4.37 -7.89
N ARG A 575 3.28 -3.75 -9.06
CA ARG A 575 4.06 -4.37 -10.13
C ARG A 575 5.47 -4.70 -9.65
N ASN A 576 5.90 -5.91 -9.99
CA ASN A 576 7.19 -6.43 -9.57
C ASN A 576 8.23 -6.31 -10.69
N ASN A 577 8.96 -5.19 -10.69
CA ASN A 577 10.01 -4.95 -11.68
C ASN A 577 11.23 -5.86 -11.49
N ILE A 578 11.45 -6.38 -10.27
CA ILE A 578 12.51 -7.39 -10.02
C ILE A 578 12.17 -8.67 -10.79
N ALA A 579 10.94 -9.16 -10.65
CA ALA A 579 10.51 -10.35 -11.39
C ALA A 579 10.61 -10.15 -12.91
N LEU A 580 10.32 -8.95 -13.43
CA LEU A 580 10.52 -8.62 -14.85
C LEU A 580 12.00 -8.62 -15.24
N THR A 581 12.87 -8.15 -14.37
CA THR A 581 14.33 -8.14 -14.60
C THR A 581 14.91 -9.55 -14.56
N GLU A 582 14.49 -10.38 -13.59
CA GLU A 582 14.89 -11.78 -13.45
C GLU A 582 14.41 -12.65 -14.61
N GLU A 583 13.23 -12.37 -15.15
CA GLU A 583 12.71 -13.04 -16.37
C GLU A 583 13.60 -12.78 -17.58
N GLY A 584 14.33 -11.67 -17.58
CA GLY A 584 15.16 -11.26 -18.70
C GLY A 584 14.34 -10.84 -19.92
N ILE A 585 14.87 -11.10 -21.14
CA ILE A 585 14.14 -10.84 -22.38
C ILE A 585 13.32 -12.09 -22.73
N PRO A 586 11.96 -12.03 -22.67
CA PRO A 586 11.13 -13.20 -22.95
C PRO A 586 11.29 -13.71 -24.38
N ASN A 587 11.24 -15.03 -24.57
CA ASN A 587 11.44 -15.69 -25.86
C ASN A 587 10.43 -15.30 -26.98
N ASN A 588 9.27 -14.78 -26.59
CA ASN A 588 8.23 -14.30 -27.50
C ASN A 588 8.31 -12.79 -27.76
N SER A 589 9.41 -12.16 -27.43
CA SER A 589 9.63 -10.73 -27.65
C SER A 589 9.87 -10.42 -29.12
N LEU A 590 9.50 -9.22 -29.52
CA LEU A 590 9.54 -8.75 -30.93
C LEU A 590 10.44 -7.51 -31.02
N ILE A 591 11.12 -7.38 -32.17
CA ILE A 591 11.90 -6.19 -32.53
C ILE A 591 11.40 -5.60 -33.84
N VAL A 592 11.61 -4.30 -34.02
CA VAL A 592 11.38 -3.62 -35.29
C VAL A 592 12.70 -3.52 -36.04
N VAL A 593 12.79 -4.21 -37.16
CA VAL A 593 13.97 -4.13 -38.04
C VAL A 593 13.75 -2.99 -39.05
N SER A 594 14.71 -2.09 -39.12
CA SER A 594 14.59 -0.85 -39.90
C SER A 594 14.25 -1.13 -41.37
N GLY A 595 13.05 -0.70 -41.78
CA GLY A 595 12.56 -0.79 -43.14
C GLY A 595 11.93 -2.12 -43.54
N LEU A 596 11.99 -3.18 -42.74
CA LEU A 596 11.61 -4.55 -43.12
C LEU A 596 10.45 -5.16 -42.32
N GLY A 597 10.00 -4.53 -41.23
CA GLY A 597 8.90 -5.05 -40.43
C GLY A 597 9.27 -5.48 -39.02
N ILE A 598 8.51 -6.41 -38.48
CA ILE A 598 8.67 -6.92 -37.10
C ILE A 598 9.19 -8.35 -37.17
N GLU A 599 10.18 -8.66 -36.37
CA GLU A 599 10.82 -9.98 -36.25
C GLU A 599 10.86 -10.44 -34.79
N ASN A 600 10.94 -11.78 -34.59
CA ASN A 600 11.13 -12.35 -33.26
C ASN A 600 12.54 -12.06 -32.76
N TYR A 601 12.65 -11.64 -31.49
CA TYR A 601 13.91 -11.53 -30.79
C TYR A 601 14.23 -12.89 -30.14
N ILE A 602 15.25 -13.59 -30.64
CA ILE A 602 15.65 -14.91 -30.12
C ILE A 602 17.00 -14.75 -29.42
N VAL A 603 17.06 -15.23 -28.17
CA VAL A 603 18.29 -15.37 -27.40
C VAL A 603 18.73 -16.83 -27.50
N GLU A 604 19.66 -17.17 -28.37
CA GLU A 604 20.31 -18.49 -28.41
C GLU A 604 21.68 -18.41 -27.73
N ASN A 605 21.90 -19.24 -26.70
CA ASN A 605 23.18 -19.57 -26.03
C ASN A 605 24.33 -18.61 -26.36
N ASN A 606 24.28 -17.40 -25.79
CA ASN A 606 25.32 -16.35 -25.92
C ASN A 606 25.58 -15.78 -27.34
N LYS A 607 24.75 -16.07 -28.35
CA LYS A 607 24.82 -15.38 -29.66
C LYS A 607 23.42 -14.97 -30.13
N LYS A 608 23.23 -13.67 -30.28
CA LYS A 608 21.96 -13.05 -30.75
C LYS A 608 21.70 -13.39 -32.20
N LYS A 609 20.61 -14.07 -32.53
CA LYS A 609 20.13 -14.28 -33.89
C LYS A 609 18.72 -13.74 -34.07
N ILE A 610 18.51 -13.04 -35.19
CA ILE A 610 17.19 -12.53 -35.61
C ILE A 610 16.60 -13.55 -36.57
N LYS A 611 15.40 -14.07 -36.27
CA LYS A 611 14.65 -14.92 -37.18
C LYS A 611 13.47 -14.16 -37.78
N LYS A 612 13.33 -14.16 -39.11
CA LYS A 612 12.17 -13.59 -39.79
C LYS A 612 10.91 -14.39 -39.42
N LEU A 613 9.81 -13.67 -39.16
CA LEU A 613 8.47 -14.24 -39.08
C LEU A 613 7.97 -14.70 -40.41
#